data_91234c7eb565f21e9ba43bfb5d2702e8
#
_entry.id   91234c7eb565f21e9ba43bfb5d2702e8
#
_cell.length_a   1.000
_cell.length_b   1.000
_cell.length_c   1.000
_cell.angle_alpha   90.00
_cell.angle_beta   90.00
_cell.angle_gamma   90.00
#
_symmetry.space_group_name_H-M   'P 1'
#
loop_
_entity.id
_entity.type
_entity.pdbx_description
1 polymer ?
#
loop_
_entity_poly.entity_id
_entity_poly.type
_entity_poly.pdbx_seq_one_letter_code
_entity_poly.pdbx_strand_id
1 'polypeptide(L)'
;SQERGKLDALLARIDPSGGLAKRASVVESPGPITTWSKDRALVTAIPGPGKPALLIAPSEPNKQWEERHNDWLTVQSIARWSAGRYKAEIAPLDFDAGDFMVDGRRVIVDTNLLEKNRHRGIRDVGELHKRMVAWLRTEVLVLGREPGDTPRHHIAMYMTPLQDRIVLVGDPAAAKAMVGDPYVPGDPSGDTGEPLKADFSAEMVGRFELAAREMATSG
;
A
#
# COMPACT_ATOMS: atom_id res chain seq x y z
N SER A 1 29.79 0.20 -2.53
CA SER A 1 29.34 -0.87 -1.61
C SER A 1 29.11 -2.17 -2.40
N GLN A 2 29.13 -3.31 -1.73
CA GLN A 2 28.90 -4.62 -2.34
C GLN A 2 27.52 -4.70 -3.04
N GLU A 3 26.51 -4.09 -2.46
CA GLU A 3 25.16 -4.07 -3.00
C GLU A 3 25.07 -3.27 -4.30
N ARG A 4 25.84 -2.20 -4.42
CA ARG A 4 25.93 -1.44 -5.68
C ARG A 4 26.49 -2.30 -6.81
N GLY A 5 27.55 -3.07 -6.56
CA GLY A 5 28.11 -3.97 -7.55
C GLY A 5 27.12 -5.04 -8.03
N LYS A 6 26.29 -5.57 -7.13
CA LYS A 6 25.22 -6.51 -7.49
C LYS A 6 24.15 -5.85 -8.38
N LEU A 7 23.75 -4.61 -8.06
CA LEU A 7 22.81 -3.86 -8.88
C LEU A 7 23.37 -3.56 -10.27
N ASP A 8 24.62 -3.09 -10.35
CA ASP A 8 25.26 -2.78 -11.63
C ASP A 8 25.35 -4.05 -12.51
N ALA A 9 25.70 -5.21 -11.92
CA ALA A 9 25.72 -6.50 -12.63
C ALA A 9 24.31 -6.93 -13.09
N LEU A 10 23.27 -6.71 -12.27
CA LEU A 10 21.89 -6.98 -12.64
C LEU A 10 21.44 -6.11 -13.81
N LEU A 11 21.69 -4.81 -13.74
CA LEU A 11 21.33 -3.87 -14.80
C LEU A 11 22.03 -4.19 -16.12
N ALA A 12 23.33 -4.55 -16.08
CA ALA A 12 24.06 -4.97 -17.28
C ALA A 12 23.52 -6.28 -17.89
N ARG A 13 23.00 -7.19 -17.05
CA ARG A 13 22.36 -8.43 -17.53
C ARG A 13 21.00 -8.18 -18.20
N ILE A 14 20.20 -7.23 -17.65
CA ILE A 14 18.86 -6.90 -18.18
C ILE A 14 18.97 -6.04 -19.43
N ASP A 15 19.89 -5.09 -19.45
CA ASP A 15 20.13 -4.18 -20.56
C ASP A 15 21.63 -4.06 -20.87
N PRO A 16 22.16 -4.95 -21.74
CA PRO A 16 23.56 -4.92 -22.15
C PRO A 16 23.99 -3.62 -22.84
N SER A 17 23.03 -2.82 -23.37
CA SER A 17 23.33 -1.52 -23.99
C SER A 17 23.71 -0.44 -22.97
N GLY A 18 23.46 -0.69 -21.69
CA GLY A 18 23.71 0.24 -20.60
C GLY A 18 22.74 1.43 -20.50
N GLY A 19 21.68 1.43 -21.27
CA GLY A 19 20.67 2.48 -21.26
C GLY A 19 19.93 2.56 -19.91
N LEU A 20 19.63 1.42 -19.28
CA LEU A 20 19.05 1.36 -17.94
C LEU A 20 20.03 1.85 -16.88
N ALA A 21 21.28 1.44 -16.93
CA ALA A 21 22.29 1.87 -15.96
C ALA A 21 22.49 3.40 -15.96
N LYS A 22 22.43 4.04 -17.12
CA LYS A 22 22.52 5.50 -17.25
C LYS A 22 21.32 6.24 -16.64
N ARG A 23 20.17 5.60 -16.56
CA ARG A 23 18.92 6.16 -16.00
C ARG A 23 18.68 5.75 -14.56
N ALA A 24 19.40 4.76 -14.06
CA ALA A 24 19.29 4.28 -12.69
C ALA A 24 20.07 5.19 -11.75
N SER A 25 19.49 5.52 -10.63
CA SER A 25 20.14 6.24 -9.54
C SER A 25 20.01 5.44 -8.25
N VAL A 26 21.11 5.36 -7.52
CA VAL A 26 21.14 4.71 -6.21
C VAL A 26 21.00 5.80 -5.15
N VAL A 27 19.94 5.65 -4.34
CA VAL A 27 19.71 6.52 -3.17
C VAL A 27 20.07 5.72 -1.93
N GLU A 28 21.03 6.22 -1.16
CA GLU A 28 21.45 5.56 0.07
C GLU A 28 20.49 5.88 1.21
N SER A 29 20.08 4.83 1.95
CA SER A 29 19.36 4.98 3.19
C SER A 29 20.34 5.17 4.37
N PRO A 30 20.02 5.96 5.39
CA PRO A 30 20.85 6.11 6.59
C PRO A 30 20.92 4.85 7.44
N GLY A 31 20.11 3.84 7.16
CA GLY A 31 20.11 2.54 7.82
C GLY A 31 19.56 1.46 6.90
N PRO A 32 19.63 0.19 7.32
CA PRO A 32 19.07 -0.91 6.55
C PRO A 32 17.57 -0.71 6.36
N ILE A 33 17.10 -0.98 5.14
CA ILE A 33 15.69 -0.96 4.77
C ILE A 33 15.32 -2.32 4.20
N THR A 34 14.02 -2.65 4.28
CA THR A 34 13.50 -3.90 3.73
C THR A 34 13.02 -3.73 2.28
N THR A 35 12.67 -4.83 1.63
CA THR A 35 12.01 -4.83 0.31
C THR A 35 10.63 -4.16 0.34
N TRP A 36 10.04 -4.00 1.52
CA TRP A 36 8.74 -3.39 1.77
C TRP A 36 8.81 -1.87 2.00
N SER A 37 9.98 -1.26 1.84
CA SER A 37 10.18 0.19 2.12
C SER A 37 9.23 1.10 1.32
N LYS A 38 8.79 0.68 0.13
CA LYS A 38 7.78 1.40 -0.66
C LYS A 38 6.42 1.49 0.02
N ASP A 39 6.08 0.53 0.89
CA ASP A 39 4.80 0.53 1.61
C ASP A 39 4.70 1.69 2.60
N ARG A 40 5.84 2.28 2.96
CA ARG A 40 5.90 3.45 3.86
C ARG A 40 5.95 4.78 3.09
N ALA A 41 5.44 4.82 1.86
CA ALA A 41 5.47 6.02 1.03
C ALA A 41 4.23 6.14 0.13
N LEU A 42 3.51 7.24 0.24
CA LEU A 42 2.56 7.69 -0.78
C LEU A 42 3.21 8.74 -1.65
N VAL A 43 2.83 8.77 -2.92
CA VAL A 43 3.27 9.78 -3.88
C VAL A 43 2.05 10.54 -4.38
N THR A 44 2.06 11.86 -4.24
CA THR A 44 1.00 12.68 -4.82
C THR A 44 1.23 12.87 -6.32
N ALA A 45 0.16 13.17 -7.05
CA ALA A 45 0.29 13.64 -8.42
C ALA A 45 1.20 14.89 -8.48
N ILE A 46 1.95 15.02 -9.56
CA ILE A 46 2.80 16.18 -9.78
C ILE A 46 1.91 17.43 -9.94
N PRO A 47 2.02 18.43 -9.05
CA PRO A 47 1.07 19.55 -9.02
C PRO A 47 1.27 20.57 -10.15
N GLY A 48 1.95 20.21 -11.22
CA GLY A 48 2.23 21.02 -12.40
C GLY A 48 3.70 21.39 -12.57
N PRO A 49 4.08 22.03 -13.68
CA PRO A 49 5.47 22.36 -13.99
C PRO A 49 6.14 23.18 -12.89
N GLY A 50 7.32 22.75 -12.47
CA GLY A 50 8.15 23.46 -11.48
C GLY A 50 7.74 23.30 -10.01
N LYS A 51 6.67 22.57 -9.72
CA LYS A 51 6.30 22.23 -8.33
C LYS A 51 6.76 20.82 -7.97
N PRO A 52 7.31 20.62 -6.76
CA PRO A 52 7.72 19.29 -6.32
C PRO A 52 6.50 18.39 -6.12
N ALA A 53 6.61 17.12 -6.48
CA ALA A 53 5.68 16.10 -6.00
C ALA A 53 5.94 15.84 -4.51
N LEU A 54 4.89 15.47 -3.77
CA LEU A 54 5.03 15.11 -2.37
C LEU A 54 5.26 13.61 -2.25
N LEU A 55 6.24 13.27 -1.44
CA LEU A 55 6.44 11.93 -0.90
C LEU A 55 5.97 11.97 0.56
N ILE A 56 4.97 11.21 0.88
CA ILE A 56 4.32 11.28 2.18
C ILE A 56 4.64 10.00 2.95
N ALA A 57 5.35 10.14 4.06
CA ALA A 57 5.57 9.05 5.01
C ALA A 57 4.40 8.97 6.00
N PRO A 58 4.09 7.78 6.55
CA PRO A 58 3.17 7.66 7.67
C PRO A 58 3.67 8.45 8.89
N SER A 59 2.78 8.67 9.84
CA SER A 59 3.04 9.48 11.04
C SER A 59 4.17 8.97 11.92
N GLU A 60 4.48 7.69 11.83
CA GLU A 60 5.48 7.02 12.66
C GLU A 60 6.13 5.83 11.94
N PRO A 61 7.33 5.41 12.39
CA PRO A 61 7.92 4.15 11.95
C PRO A 61 7.02 2.95 12.25
N ASN A 62 7.18 1.87 11.49
CA ASN A 62 6.47 0.62 11.76
C ASN A 62 6.87 0.10 13.15
N LYS A 63 5.89 -0.09 14.05
CA LYS A 63 6.12 -0.59 15.41
C LYS A 63 5.93 -2.10 15.55
N GLN A 64 5.24 -2.70 14.59
CA GLN A 64 4.95 -4.13 14.63
C GLN A 64 6.17 -4.97 14.23
N TRP A 65 6.98 -4.44 13.30
CA TRP A 65 8.12 -5.13 12.71
C TRP A 65 9.38 -4.27 12.86
N GLU A 66 10.26 -4.65 13.79
CA GLU A 66 11.47 -3.88 14.11
C GLU A 66 12.39 -3.71 12.90
N GLU A 67 12.54 -4.76 12.09
CA GLU A 67 13.33 -4.74 10.86
C GLU A 67 12.83 -3.75 9.81
N ARG A 68 11.54 -3.37 9.85
CA ARG A 68 10.92 -2.38 8.97
C ARG A 68 10.98 -0.96 9.48
N HIS A 69 11.58 -0.74 10.65
CA HIS A 69 11.61 0.58 11.29
C HIS A 69 12.24 1.65 10.41
N ASN A 70 13.33 1.32 9.73
CA ASN A 70 14.04 2.24 8.86
C ASN A 70 13.35 2.50 7.50
N ASP A 71 12.37 1.69 7.12
CA ASP A 71 11.64 1.88 5.86
C ASP A 71 10.97 3.27 5.81
N TRP A 72 10.60 3.80 6.96
CA TRP A 72 10.06 5.15 7.12
C TRP A 72 11.02 6.26 6.64
N LEU A 73 12.34 6.04 6.70
CA LEU A 73 13.37 6.99 6.28
C LEU A 73 13.52 7.09 4.76
N THR A 74 12.94 6.17 4.01
CA THR A 74 13.04 6.12 2.54
C THR A 74 12.53 7.41 1.90
N VAL A 75 11.41 7.93 2.39
CA VAL A 75 10.80 9.17 1.88
C VAL A 75 11.75 10.36 2.02
N GLN A 76 12.37 10.53 3.19
CA GLN A 76 13.31 11.63 3.46
C GLN A 76 14.60 11.48 2.63
N SER A 77 15.06 10.24 2.43
CA SER A 77 16.26 9.96 1.64
C SER A 77 16.04 10.30 0.16
N ILE A 78 14.92 9.89 -0.42
CA ILE A 78 14.55 10.22 -1.80
C ILE A 78 14.36 11.72 -1.95
N ALA A 79 13.68 12.39 -1.02
CA ALA A 79 13.46 13.83 -1.10
C ALA A 79 14.78 14.61 -1.09
N ARG A 80 15.72 14.26 -0.19
CA ARG A 80 17.06 14.87 -0.13
C ARG A 80 17.85 14.66 -1.42
N TRP A 81 17.84 13.44 -1.94
CA TRP A 81 18.54 13.09 -3.18
C TRP A 81 17.96 13.81 -4.40
N SER A 82 16.68 14.09 -4.42
CA SER A 82 15.93 14.52 -5.60
C SER A 82 16.25 15.95 -6.09
N ALA A 83 17.11 16.70 -5.42
CA ALA A 83 17.43 18.10 -5.73
C ALA A 83 16.16 18.99 -5.90
N GLY A 84 15.17 18.79 -5.03
CA GLY A 84 13.95 19.59 -5.01
C GLY A 84 12.80 19.07 -5.90
N ARG A 85 13.00 17.98 -6.62
CA ARG A 85 11.89 17.34 -7.40
C ARG A 85 10.82 16.73 -6.52
N TYR A 86 11.21 16.27 -5.34
CA TYR A 86 10.30 15.73 -4.34
C TYR A 86 10.46 16.47 -3.02
N LYS A 87 9.35 16.63 -2.32
CA LYS A 87 9.30 17.14 -0.95
C LYS A 87 8.76 16.05 -0.04
N ALA A 88 9.46 15.81 1.06
CA ALA A 88 8.98 14.86 2.08
C ALA A 88 7.97 15.54 2.99
N GLU A 89 6.87 14.84 3.28
CA GLU A 89 5.89 15.22 4.29
C GLU A 89 5.58 14.01 5.18
N ILE A 90 5.11 14.29 6.38
CA ILE A 90 4.64 13.28 7.34
C ILE A 90 3.13 13.40 7.43
N ALA A 91 2.44 12.29 7.21
CA ALA A 91 0.99 12.22 7.33
C ALA A 91 0.53 12.36 8.79
N PRO A 92 -0.70 12.78 9.02
CA PRO A 92 -1.30 12.77 10.35
C PRO A 92 -1.76 11.37 10.80
N LEU A 93 -1.60 10.36 9.96
CA LEU A 93 -2.05 8.98 10.15
C LEU A 93 -0.90 7.99 9.99
N ASP A 94 -1.01 6.86 10.66
CA ASP A 94 -0.19 5.68 10.37
C ASP A 94 -0.85 4.84 9.27
N PHE A 95 -0.04 4.34 8.33
CA PHE A 95 -0.52 3.59 7.18
C PHE A 95 0.59 2.78 6.51
N ASP A 96 0.18 1.86 5.68
CA ASP A 96 0.98 1.34 4.57
C ASP A 96 0.37 1.82 3.24
N ALA A 97 1.18 1.99 2.20
CA ALA A 97 0.69 2.53 0.93
C ALA A 97 -0.39 1.67 0.28
N GLY A 98 -0.36 0.36 0.53
CA GLY A 98 -1.39 -0.57 0.08
C GLY A 98 -2.76 -0.40 0.75
N ASP A 99 -2.86 0.40 1.81
CA ASP A 99 -4.15 0.76 2.44
C ASP A 99 -4.93 1.79 1.60
N PHE A 100 -4.32 2.33 0.55
CA PHE A 100 -4.92 3.35 -0.31
C PHE A 100 -5.13 2.85 -1.72
N MET A 101 -6.28 3.16 -2.26
CA MET A 101 -6.60 3.02 -3.67
C MET A 101 -7.17 4.33 -4.20
N VAL A 102 -6.94 4.62 -5.48
CA VAL A 102 -7.50 5.80 -6.16
C VAL A 102 -8.20 5.35 -7.42
N ASP A 103 -9.47 5.67 -7.56
CA ASP A 103 -10.29 5.30 -8.74
C ASP A 103 -10.37 6.41 -9.81
N GLY A 104 -9.41 7.35 -9.79
CA GLY A 104 -9.37 8.52 -10.65
C GLY A 104 -10.14 9.74 -10.11
N ARG A 105 -11.08 9.54 -9.20
CA ARG A 105 -11.94 10.59 -8.62
C ARG A 105 -11.72 10.77 -7.13
N ARG A 106 -11.64 9.68 -6.39
CA ARG A 106 -11.61 9.67 -4.93
C ARG A 106 -10.54 8.72 -4.41
N VAL A 107 -10.16 8.93 -3.16
CA VAL A 107 -9.32 8.00 -2.40
C VAL A 107 -10.24 7.00 -1.69
N ILE A 108 -9.94 5.74 -1.82
CA ILE A 108 -10.66 4.64 -1.19
C ILE A 108 -9.72 3.99 -0.18
N VAL A 109 -10.21 3.81 1.03
CA VAL A 109 -9.56 3.11 2.14
C VAL A 109 -10.58 2.18 2.81
N ASP A 110 -10.14 1.35 3.72
CA ASP A 110 -11.02 0.50 4.50
C ASP A 110 -10.81 0.63 6.01
N THR A 111 -11.59 -0.10 6.78
CA THR A 111 -11.54 -0.07 8.25
C THR A 111 -10.26 -0.64 8.85
N ASN A 112 -9.36 -1.28 8.07
CA ASN A 112 -8.03 -1.64 8.55
C ASN A 112 -7.21 -0.39 8.88
N LEU A 113 -7.41 0.71 8.12
CA LEU A 113 -6.79 2.00 8.42
C LEU A 113 -7.32 2.60 9.75
N LEU A 114 -8.59 2.39 10.08
CA LEU A 114 -9.15 2.76 11.39
C LEU A 114 -8.43 2.00 12.51
N GLU A 115 -8.26 0.70 12.38
CA GLU A 115 -7.58 -0.13 13.36
C GLU A 115 -6.14 0.35 13.62
N LYS A 116 -5.38 0.61 12.56
CA LYS A 116 -4.01 1.14 12.66
C LYS A 116 -3.94 2.48 13.43
N ASN A 117 -5.01 3.26 13.44
CA ASN A 117 -5.01 4.62 13.98
C ASN A 117 -5.84 4.80 15.27
N ARG A 118 -6.37 3.73 15.87
CA ARG A 118 -7.11 3.80 17.13
C ARG A 118 -6.28 4.41 18.28
N HIS A 119 -5.01 4.07 18.35
CA HIS A 119 -4.07 4.62 19.35
C HIS A 119 -3.84 6.14 19.19
N ARG A 120 -4.20 6.71 18.04
CA ARG A 120 -4.14 8.16 17.74
C ARG A 120 -5.44 8.89 18.04
N GLY A 121 -6.37 8.22 18.71
CA GLY A 121 -7.66 8.76 19.12
C GLY A 121 -8.71 8.77 18.02
N ILE A 122 -8.51 8.04 16.91
CA ILE A 122 -9.54 7.86 15.89
C ILE A 122 -10.42 6.68 16.33
N ARG A 123 -11.70 6.97 16.62
CA ARG A 123 -12.58 6.01 17.29
C ARG A 123 -13.49 5.27 16.35
N ASP A 124 -13.89 5.93 15.26
CA ASP A 124 -14.87 5.42 14.32
C ASP A 124 -14.59 5.87 12.89
N VAL A 125 -15.34 5.30 11.95
CA VAL A 125 -15.23 5.58 10.51
C VAL A 125 -15.52 7.04 10.18
N GLY A 126 -16.45 7.67 10.88
CA GLY A 126 -16.79 9.08 10.64
C GLY A 126 -15.64 10.02 10.99
N GLU A 127 -14.94 9.74 12.10
CA GLU A 127 -13.75 10.51 12.47
C GLU A 127 -12.58 10.25 11.52
N LEU A 128 -12.36 8.98 11.11
CA LEU A 128 -11.36 8.63 10.10
C LEU A 128 -11.64 9.39 8.79
N HIS A 129 -12.85 9.29 8.27
CA HIS A 129 -13.27 9.98 7.05
C HIS A 129 -13.02 11.49 7.13
N LYS A 130 -13.45 12.14 8.23
CA LYS A 130 -13.24 13.57 8.44
C LYS A 130 -11.77 13.96 8.40
N ARG A 131 -10.89 13.19 9.07
CA ARG A 131 -9.45 13.45 9.07
C ARG A 131 -8.82 13.24 7.70
N MET A 132 -9.25 12.20 7.00
CA MET A 132 -8.77 11.91 5.65
C MET A 132 -9.13 13.03 4.67
N VAL A 133 -10.40 13.48 4.66
CA VAL A 133 -10.85 14.59 3.81
C VAL A 133 -10.09 15.88 4.13
N ALA A 134 -9.91 16.19 5.41
CA ALA A 134 -9.15 17.38 5.82
C ALA A 134 -7.69 17.34 5.39
N TRP A 135 -7.07 16.16 5.44
CA TRP A 135 -5.67 15.96 5.05
C TRP A 135 -5.49 15.96 3.53
N LEU A 136 -6.23 15.08 2.83
CA LEU A 136 -6.05 14.85 1.39
C LEU A 136 -6.73 15.92 0.52
N ARG A 137 -7.73 16.63 1.06
CA ARG A 137 -8.54 17.65 0.35
C ARG A 137 -9.18 17.10 -0.92
N THR A 138 -9.64 15.87 -0.86
CA THR A 138 -10.32 15.16 -1.95
C THR A 138 -11.47 14.34 -1.38
N GLU A 139 -12.30 13.80 -2.25
CA GLU A 139 -13.31 12.84 -1.86
C GLU A 139 -12.67 11.57 -1.31
N VAL A 140 -13.20 11.05 -0.22
CA VAL A 140 -12.74 9.83 0.43
C VAL A 140 -13.91 8.89 0.63
N LEU A 141 -13.73 7.63 0.26
CA LEU A 141 -14.63 6.54 0.61
C LEU A 141 -13.94 5.63 1.62
N VAL A 142 -14.60 5.35 2.74
CA VAL A 142 -14.14 4.37 3.73
C VAL A 142 -15.06 3.16 3.65
N LEU A 143 -14.52 2.00 3.30
CA LEU A 143 -15.27 0.74 3.22
C LEU A 143 -15.33 0.06 4.58
N GLY A 144 -16.50 -0.50 4.89
CA GLY A 144 -16.78 -1.12 6.19
C GLY A 144 -17.21 -0.08 7.24
N ARG A 145 -17.70 -0.56 8.36
CA ARG A 145 -18.12 0.24 9.52
C ARG A 145 -17.22 -0.02 10.73
N GLU A 146 -16.77 -1.25 10.88
CA GLU A 146 -15.91 -1.68 11.97
C GLU A 146 -14.71 -2.46 11.43
N PRO A 147 -13.57 -2.47 12.15
CA PRO A 147 -12.44 -3.33 11.82
C PRO A 147 -12.87 -4.80 11.71
N GLY A 148 -12.53 -5.41 10.58
CA GLY A 148 -12.89 -6.79 10.27
C GLY A 148 -14.11 -6.94 9.35
N ASP A 149 -14.83 -5.88 9.03
CA ASP A 149 -15.91 -5.91 8.04
C ASP A 149 -15.37 -6.15 6.61
N THR A 150 -14.17 -5.69 6.34
CA THR A 150 -13.45 -5.88 5.07
C THR A 150 -12.33 -6.91 5.24
N PRO A 151 -11.76 -7.45 4.15
CA PRO A 151 -10.59 -8.33 4.24
C PRO A 151 -9.47 -7.70 5.04
N ARG A 152 -8.84 -8.46 5.96
CA ARG A 152 -7.79 -7.98 6.88
C ARG A 152 -6.44 -7.83 6.18
N HIS A 153 -6.40 -7.05 5.12
CA HIS A 153 -5.16 -6.79 4.39
C HIS A 153 -5.24 -5.43 3.70
N HIS A 154 -4.16 -5.06 3.01
CA HIS A 154 -4.16 -3.86 2.18
C HIS A 154 -5.29 -3.91 1.15
N ILE A 155 -6.05 -2.84 1.03
CA ILE A 155 -7.16 -2.73 0.06
C ILE A 155 -6.70 -3.06 -1.36
N ALA A 156 -5.48 -2.70 -1.73
CA ALA A 156 -4.88 -2.98 -3.02
C ALA A 156 -4.65 -4.47 -3.31
N MET A 157 -4.79 -5.35 -2.32
CA MET A 157 -4.66 -6.80 -2.52
C MET A 157 -5.96 -7.48 -2.91
N TYR A 158 -7.10 -6.88 -2.64
CA TYR A 158 -8.39 -7.47 -2.95
C TYR A 158 -9.26 -6.63 -3.90
N MET A 159 -8.80 -5.42 -4.23
CA MET A 159 -9.48 -4.53 -5.18
C MET A 159 -8.47 -3.89 -6.14
N THR A 160 -8.90 -3.63 -7.38
CA THR A 160 -8.07 -2.97 -8.40
C THR A 160 -8.91 -2.02 -9.24
N PRO A 161 -8.59 -0.73 -9.29
CA PRO A 161 -9.23 0.20 -10.22
C PRO A 161 -8.74 -0.09 -11.64
N LEU A 162 -9.66 -0.21 -12.60
CA LEU A 162 -9.33 -0.38 -14.01
C LEU A 162 -9.36 0.95 -14.75
N GLN A 163 -10.39 1.72 -14.51
CA GLN A 163 -10.62 3.05 -15.08
C GLN A 163 -11.70 3.76 -14.27
N ASP A 164 -12.03 4.98 -14.64
CA ASP A 164 -13.08 5.75 -13.96
C ASP A 164 -14.33 4.91 -13.72
N ARG A 165 -14.71 4.79 -12.44
CA ARG A 165 -15.90 4.07 -11.95
C ARG A 165 -15.90 2.54 -12.18
N ILE A 166 -14.82 1.95 -12.66
CA ILE A 166 -14.70 0.49 -12.76
C ILE A 166 -13.64 0.01 -11.79
N VAL A 167 -14.07 -0.76 -10.81
CA VAL A 167 -13.20 -1.40 -9.83
C VAL A 167 -13.47 -2.89 -9.86
N LEU A 168 -12.40 -3.68 -10.00
CA LEU A 168 -12.47 -5.12 -9.79
C LEU A 168 -12.37 -5.38 -8.29
N VAL A 169 -13.26 -6.20 -7.78
CA VAL A 169 -13.20 -6.74 -6.42
C VAL A 169 -13.01 -8.25 -6.53
N GLY A 170 -12.12 -8.80 -5.71
CA GLY A 170 -11.90 -10.24 -5.66
C GLY A 170 -13.20 -10.99 -5.31
N ASP A 171 -13.35 -12.21 -5.81
CA ASP A 171 -14.47 -13.11 -5.50
C ASP A 171 -13.94 -14.46 -5.03
N PRO A 172 -13.80 -14.68 -3.71
CA PRO A 172 -13.31 -15.94 -3.18
C PRO A 172 -14.22 -17.14 -3.50
N ALA A 173 -15.54 -16.94 -3.66
CA ALA A 173 -16.46 -18.00 -4.01
C ALA A 173 -16.24 -18.48 -5.45
N ALA A 174 -16.12 -17.54 -6.40
CA ALA A 174 -15.79 -17.86 -7.79
C ALA A 174 -14.39 -18.47 -7.89
N ALA A 175 -13.41 -17.96 -7.16
CA ALA A 175 -12.05 -18.52 -7.12
C ALA A 175 -12.07 -19.97 -6.65
N LYS A 176 -12.80 -20.28 -5.57
CA LYS A 176 -12.97 -21.66 -5.06
C LYS A 176 -13.61 -22.57 -6.09
N ALA A 177 -14.63 -22.08 -6.80
CA ALA A 177 -15.31 -22.87 -7.84
C ALA A 177 -14.39 -23.19 -9.04
N MET A 178 -13.44 -22.27 -9.36
CA MET A 178 -12.51 -22.45 -10.48
C MET A 178 -11.31 -23.36 -10.16
N VAL A 179 -10.75 -23.24 -8.96
CA VAL A 179 -9.48 -23.90 -8.61
C VAL A 179 -9.63 -24.99 -7.55
N GLY A 180 -10.81 -25.19 -6.99
CA GLY A 180 -11.05 -26.10 -5.88
C GLY A 180 -10.47 -25.56 -4.56
N ASP A 181 -9.88 -26.43 -3.76
CA ASP A 181 -9.11 -26.04 -2.56
C ASP A 181 -7.63 -26.03 -2.94
N PRO A 182 -7.06 -24.88 -3.28
CA PRO A 182 -5.69 -24.76 -3.79
C PRO A 182 -4.66 -24.86 -2.65
N TYR A 183 -4.77 -25.86 -1.83
CA TYR A 183 -3.69 -26.22 -0.94
C TYR A 183 -2.51 -26.69 -1.78
N VAL A 184 -1.42 -25.94 -1.78
CA VAL A 184 -0.14 -26.35 -2.37
C VAL A 184 0.72 -26.97 -1.26
N PRO A 185 0.82 -28.32 -1.20
CA PRO A 185 1.66 -28.97 -0.21
C PRO A 185 3.12 -28.54 -0.41
N GLY A 186 3.75 -28.09 0.67
CA GLY A 186 5.19 -27.78 0.65
C GLY A 186 5.55 -26.37 0.26
N ASP A 187 4.59 -25.46 0.04
CA ASP A 187 4.88 -24.03 -0.04
C ASP A 187 4.79 -23.43 1.37
N PRO A 188 5.90 -23.25 2.07
CA PRO A 188 5.88 -22.68 3.41
C PRO A 188 5.50 -21.21 3.32
N SER A 189 4.48 -20.80 4.04
CA SER A 189 4.22 -19.38 4.22
C SER A 189 5.34 -18.78 5.03
N GLY A 190 6.12 -17.92 4.39
CA GLY A 190 7.08 -17.02 5.01
C GLY A 190 7.52 -17.36 6.43
N ASP A 191 7.15 -16.53 7.38
CA ASP A 191 7.69 -16.55 8.75
C ASP A 191 7.25 -17.71 9.64
N THR A 192 6.18 -18.42 9.31
CA THR A 192 5.63 -19.46 10.21
C THR A 192 5.94 -20.88 9.77
N GLY A 193 6.39 -21.10 8.54
CA GLY A 193 6.59 -22.44 7.96
C GLY A 193 5.31 -23.24 7.74
N GLU A 194 4.15 -22.68 8.06
CA GLU A 194 2.86 -23.28 7.80
C GLU A 194 2.46 -23.07 6.33
N PRO A 195 1.82 -24.05 5.71
CA PRO A 195 1.35 -23.91 4.33
C PRO A 195 0.35 -22.78 4.18
N LEU A 196 0.54 -21.93 3.18
CA LEU A 196 -0.45 -20.92 2.81
C LEU A 196 -1.74 -21.61 2.38
N LYS A 197 -2.83 -21.28 3.06
CA LYS A 197 -4.18 -21.70 2.69
C LYS A 197 -4.98 -20.51 2.24
N ALA A 198 -5.63 -20.64 1.09
CA ALA A 198 -6.64 -19.68 0.71
C ALA A 198 -7.83 -19.76 1.68
N ASP A 199 -8.29 -18.62 2.16
CA ASP A 199 -9.47 -18.55 3.03
C ASP A 199 -10.72 -18.36 2.18
N PHE A 200 -11.47 -19.44 2.00
CA PHE A 200 -12.76 -19.47 1.32
C PHE A 200 -13.93 -19.62 2.31
N SER A 201 -13.75 -19.23 3.56
CA SER A 201 -14.82 -19.28 4.55
C SER A 201 -15.99 -18.37 4.17
N ALA A 202 -17.17 -18.66 4.68
CA ALA A 202 -18.33 -17.80 4.49
C ALA A 202 -18.11 -16.39 5.03
N GLU A 203 -17.31 -16.28 6.10
CA GLU A 203 -16.92 -14.99 6.67
C GLU A 203 -16.06 -14.18 5.67
N MET A 204 -15.06 -14.79 5.06
CA MET A 204 -14.20 -14.12 4.07
C MET A 204 -15.00 -13.74 2.82
N VAL A 205 -15.83 -14.64 2.29
CA VAL A 205 -16.75 -14.34 1.18
C VAL A 205 -17.61 -13.11 1.51
N GLY A 206 -18.22 -13.10 2.71
CA GLY A 206 -19.06 -11.98 3.15
C GLY A 206 -18.34 -10.64 3.22
N ARG A 207 -17.06 -10.63 3.59
CA ARG A 207 -16.22 -9.40 3.60
C ARG A 207 -16.00 -8.84 2.20
N PHE A 208 -15.70 -9.69 1.23
CA PHE A 208 -15.55 -9.28 -0.17
C PHE A 208 -16.87 -8.79 -0.77
N GLU A 209 -17.98 -9.46 -0.47
CA GLU A 209 -19.31 -9.06 -0.91
C GLU A 209 -19.73 -7.71 -0.31
N LEU A 210 -19.36 -7.43 0.95
CA LEU A 210 -19.59 -6.13 1.57
C LEU A 210 -18.82 -5.04 0.82
N ALA A 211 -17.52 -5.23 0.60
CA ALA A 211 -16.70 -4.28 -0.13
C ALA A 211 -17.25 -3.99 -1.54
N ALA A 212 -17.62 -5.05 -2.28
CA ALA A 212 -18.20 -4.92 -3.62
C ALA A 212 -19.53 -4.15 -3.60
N ARG A 213 -20.39 -4.42 -2.63
CA ARG A 213 -21.70 -3.76 -2.47
C ARG A 213 -21.56 -2.28 -2.12
N GLU A 214 -20.67 -1.94 -1.20
CA GLU A 214 -20.40 -0.55 -0.82
C GLU A 214 -19.79 0.25 -1.97
N MET A 215 -18.87 -0.36 -2.73
CA MET A 215 -18.35 0.24 -3.96
C MET A 215 -19.46 0.52 -4.98
N ALA A 216 -20.34 -0.44 -5.24
CA ALA A 216 -21.45 -0.28 -6.19
C ALA A 216 -22.46 0.80 -5.78
N THR A 217 -22.66 1.01 -4.48
CA THR A 217 -23.65 1.99 -3.97
C THR A 217 -23.07 3.39 -3.77
N SER A 218 -21.76 3.55 -3.78
CA SER A 218 -21.05 4.81 -3.55
C SER A 218 -20.70 5.58 -4.84
N GLY A 219 -21.13 5.10 -5.99
CA GLY A 219 -20.76 5.55 -7.34
C GLY A 219 -21.39 6.79 -7.90
#